data_5108c815deba594be2e8586681562f25
#
_entry.id   5108c815deba594be2e8586681562f25
#
_cell.length_a   1.000
_cell.length_b   1.000
_cell.length_c   1.000
_cell.angle_alpha   90.00
_cell.angle_beta   90.00
_cell.angle_gamma   90.00
#
_symmetry.space_group_name_H-M   'P 1'
#
loop_
_entity.id
_entity.type
_entity.pdbx_description
1 polymer ?
#
loop_
_entity_poly.entity_id
_entity_poly.type
_entity_poly.pdbx_seq_one_letter_code
_entity_poly.pdbx_strand_id
1 'polypeptide(L)'
;MENLHQHLSEALKQLRQANGWSLTLAAERTGVSKAMLGQIERGESSPTVATLWKIATGFNVPFSFFIQGNGLQSGESARFSQPNAQMTVRPLLPYDAQLRFDLLAVELAAGAQSDSSPHESGCVEQVVVIEGELLLGMRGVWRRLQAGEALQFAADVAHSYRNPLAAPLRFHSLIHYLKRP
;
A
#
# COMPACT_ATOMS: atom_id res chain seq x y z
N MET A 1 -13.95 11.12 -5.23
CA MET A 1 -13.77 10.08 -4.19
C MET A 1 -14.70 8.88 -4.39
N GLU A 2 -15.96 9.07 -4.75
CA GLU A 2 -16.88 7.94 -5.03
C GLU A 2 -16.35 6.95 -6.08
N ASN A 3 -15.73 7.44 -7.15
CA ASN A 3 -15.23 6.59 -8.23
C ASN A 3 -14.08 5.63 -7.79
N LEU A 4 -13.20 6.05 -6.87
CA LEU A 4 -12.09 5.20 -6.40
C LEU A 4 -12.59 4.09 -5.47
N HIS A 5 -13.55 4.39 -4.57
CA HIS A 5 -14.14 3.38 -3.69
C HIS A 5 -14.90 2.32 -4.45
N GLN A 6 -15.69 2.74 -5.45
CA GLN A 6 -16.41 1.83 -6.33
C GLN A 6 -15.43 0.94 -7.12
N HIS A 7 -14.40 1.54 -7.72
CA HIS A 7 -13.37 0.81 -8.45
C HIS A 7 -12.69 -0.26 -7.56
N LEU A 8 -12.29 0.11 -6.33
CA LEU A 8 -11.66 -0.80 -5.39
C LEU A 8 -12.59 -1.98 -5.02
N SER A 9 -13.86 -1.71 -4.75
CA SER A 9 -14.86 -2.72 -4.40
C SER A 9 -15.07 -3.71 -5.55
N GLU A 10 -15.20 -3.20 -6.76
CA GLU A 10 -15.36 -4.01 -7.98
C GLU A 10 -14.09 -4.82 -8.28
N ALA A 11 -12.91 -4.19 -8.19
CA ALA A 11 -11.62 -4.85 -8.43
C ALA A 11 -11.38 -6.01 -7.44
N LEU A 12 -11.65 -5.81 -6.14
CA LEU A 12 -11.51 -6.86 -5.14
C LEU A 12 -12.45 -8.03 -5.42
N LYS A 13 -13.72 -7.73 -5.72
CA LYS A 13 -14.72 -8.76 -6.01
C LYS A 13 -14.36 -9.57 -7.26
N GLN A 14 -13.97 -8.88 -8.35
CA GLN A 14 -13.56 -9.51 -9.60
C GLN A 14 -12.31 -10.38 -9.41
N LEU A 15 -11.30 -9.87 -8.71
CA LEU A 15 -10.06 -10.59 -8.43
C LEU A 15 -10.30 -11.84 -7.60
N ARG A 16 -11.15 -11.76 -6.56
CA ARG A 16 -11.52 -12.92 -5.76
C ARG A 16 -12.26 -13.97 -6.59
N GLN A 17 -13.22 -13.54 -7.41
CA GLN A 17 -13.99 -14.45 -8.29
C GLN A 17 -13.11 -15.11 -9.35
N ALA A 18 -12.22 -14.35 -9.98
CA ALA A 18 -11.27 -14.86 -10.97
C ALA A 18 -10.34 -15.94 -10.40
N ASN A 19 -9.98 -15.83 -9.11
CA ASN A 19 -9.22 -16.85 -8.39
C ASN A 19 -10.08 -18.02 -7.91
N GLY A 20 -11.40 -18.00 -8.08
CA GLY A 20 -12.32 -19.01 -7.57
C GLY A 20 -12.42 -19.05 -6.03
N TRP A 21 -12.06 -17.96 -5.34
CA TRP A 21 -12.01 -17.94 -3.87
C TRP A 21 -13.36 -17.58 -3.24
N SER A 22 -13.72 -18.30 -2.19
CA SER A 22 -14.76 -17.87 -1.27
C SER A 22 -14.24 -16.68 -0.43
N LEU A 23 -15.15 -15.91 0.20
CA LEU A 23 -14.75 -14.87 1.15
C LEU A 23 -13.97 -15.45 2.35
N THR A 24 -14.24 -16.70 2.74
CA THR A 24 -13.51 -17.38 3.81
C THR A 24 -12.07 -17.66 3.40
N LEU A 25 -11.85 -18.20 2.21
CA LEU A 25 -10.51 -18.47 1.70
C LEU A 25 -9.74 -17.16 1.47
N ALA A 26 -10.40 -16.12 0.95
CA ALA A 26 -9.79 -14.81 0.81
C ALA A 26 -9.36 -14.22 2.16
N ALA A 27 -10.17 -14.40 3.21
CA ALA A 27 -9.81 -13.96 4.57
C ALA A 27 -8.56 -14.69 5.11
N GLU A 28 -8.48 -15.99 4.90
CA GLU A 28 -7.32 -16.80 5.28
C GLU A 28 -6.05 -16.37 4.55
N ARG A 29 -6.15 -16.10 3.24
CA ARG A 29 -5.00 -15.71 2.40
C ARG A 29 -4.52 -14.29 2.67
N THR A 30 -5.44 -13.36 2.95
CA THR A 30 -5.11 -11.94 3.13
C THR A 30 -4.85 -11.55 4.59
N GLY A 31 -5.28 -12.38 5.55
CA GLY A 31 -5.28 -12.01 6.97
C GLY A 31 -6.26 -10.88 7.30
N VAL A 32 -7.23 -10.60 6.42
CA VAL A 32 -8.32 -9.63 6.63
C VAL A 32 -9.60 -10.39 6.93
N SER A 33 -10.39 -9.97 7.92
CA SER A 33 -11.58 -10.69 8.31
C SER A 33 -12.59 -10.83 7.16
N LYS A 34 -13.31 -11.95 7.10
CA LYS A 34 -14.38 -12.21 6.13
C LYS A 34 -15.42 -11.09 6.11
N ALA A 35 -15.79 -10.58 7.28
CA ALA A 35 -16.76 -9.50 7.41
C ALA A 35 -16.24 -8.22 6.74
N MET A 36 -14.98 -7.84 7.00
CA MET A 36 -14.35 -6.66 6.40
C MET A 36 -14.25 -6.79 4.88
N LEU A 37 -13.78 -7.94 4.36
CA LEU A 37 -13.73 -8.17 2.91
C LEU A 37 -15.11 -8.04 2.28
N GLY A 38 -16.14 -8.63 2.89
CA GLY A 38 -17.51 -8.50 2.42
C GLY A 38 -18.03 -7.06 2.42
N GLN A 39 -17.73 -6.28 3.45
CA GLN A 39 -18.09 -4.86 3.52
C GLN A 39 -17.39 -4.03 2.44
N ILE A 40 -16.10 -4.30 2.18
CA ILE A 40 -15.34 -3.65 1.11
C ILE A 40 -15.95 -3.97 -0.25
N GLU A 41 -16.25 -5.24 -0.54
CA GLU A 41 -16.84 -5.65 -1.83
C GLU A 41 -18.22 -5.07 -2.09
N ARG A 42 -18.98 -4.71 -1.03
CA ARG A 42 -20.29 -4.04 -1.16
C ARG A 42 -20.20 -2.50 -1.13
N GLY A 43 -18.97 -1.96 -1.02
CA GLY A 43 -18.76 -0.52 -0.90
C GLY A 43 -19.22 0.10 0.43
N GLU A 44 -19.49 -0.74 1.44
CA GLU A 44 -19.96 -0.33 2.78
C GLU A 44 -18.83 0.18 3.68
N SER A 45 -17.59 -0.16 3.35
CA SER A 45 -16.40 0.21 4.12
C SER A 45 -15.21 0.45 3.19
N SER A 46 -14.40 1.45 3.53
CA SER A 46 -13.12 1.72 2.88
C SER A 46 -11.99 1.12 3.70
N PRO A 47 -11.11 0.29 3.10
CA PRO A 47 -9.95 -0.25 3.83
C PRO A 47 -8.96 0.87 4.19
N THR A 48 -8.18 0.65 5.25
CA THR A 48 -6.97 1.46 5.49
C THR A 48 -5.89 1.10 4.46
N VAL A 49 -4.85 1.93 4.32
CA VAL A 49 -3.66 1.61 3.51
C VAL A 49 -3.07 0.26 3.93
N ALA A 50 -2.91 0.03 5.25
CA ALA A 50 -2.41 -1.23 5.78
C ALA A 50 -3.32 -2.44 5.45
N THR A 51 -4.64 -2.25 5.48
CA THR A 51 -5.59 -3.30 5.09
C THR A 51 -5.49 -3.60 3.60
N LEU A 52 -5.37 -2.56 2.76
CA LEU A 52 -5.23 -2.71 1.32
C LEU A 52 -3.93 -3.42 0.94
N TRP A 53 -2.83 -3.16 1.66
CA TRP A 53 -1.57 -3.90 1.54
C TRP A 53 -1.75 -5.39 1.81
N LYS A 54 -2.43 -5.76 2.91
CA LYS A 54 -2.72 -7.17 3.22
C LYS A 54 -3.51 -7.84 2.11
N ILE A 55 -4.50 -7.13 1.56
CA ILE A 55 -5.30 -7.64 0.44
C ILE A 55 -4.41 -7.84 -0.79
N ALA A 56 -3.64 -6.83 -1.20
CA ALA A 56 -2.75 -6.91 -2.36
C ALA A 56 -1.75 -8.08 -2.24
N THR A 57 -1.09 -8.18 -1.08
CA THR A 57 -0.15 -9.28 -0.78
C THR A 57 -0.82 -10.64 -0.83
N GLY A 58 -1.99 -10.79 -0.19
CA GLY A 58 -2.71 -12.08 -0.16
C GLY A 58 -3.20 -12.55 -1.53
N PHE A 59 -3.52 -11.62 -2.42
CA PHE A 59 -3.87 -11.91 -3.81
C PHE A 59 -2.69 -11.93 -4.78
N ASN A 60 -1.49 -11.60 -4.29
CA ASN A 60 -0.28 -11.53 -5.11
C ASN A 60 -0.42 -10.56 -6.30
N VAL A 61 -0.94 -9.37 -6.04
CA VAL A 61 -1.05 -8.28 -7.00
C VAL A 61 -0.32 -7.04 -6.49
N PRO A 62 0.16 -6.15 -7.38
CA PRO A 62 0.72 -4.87 -6.98
C PRO A 62 -0.29 -4.04 -6.19
N PHE A 63 0.19 -3.21 -5.26
CA PHE A 63 -0.68 -2.33 -4.48
C PHE A 63 -1.48 -1.37 -5.37
N SER A 64 -0.84 -0.85 -6.42
CA SER A 64 -1.46 0.07 -7.36
C SER A 64 -2.64 -0.56 -8.14
N PHE A 65 -2.74 -1.89 -8.20
CA PHE A 65 -3.86 -2.60 -8.85
C PHE A 65 -5.22 -2.11 -8.35
N PHE A 66 -5.34 -1.80 -7.06
CA PHE A 66 -6.59 -1.36 -6.45
C PHE A 66 -6.84 0.14 -6.54
N ILE A 67 -5.81 0.94 -6.82
CA ILE A 67 -5.88 2.41 -6.79
C ILE A 67 -5.65 3.06 -8.14
N GLN A 68 -5.36 2.27 -9.18
CA GLN A 68 -5.34 2.71 -10.57
C GLN A 68 -6.72 2.46 -11.18
N GLY A 69 -7.58 3.49 -11.22
CA GLY A 69 -8.84 3.42 -11.96
C GLY A 69 -8.59 3.29 -13.47
N ASN A 70 -9.45 2.53 -14.17
CA ASN A 70 -9.46 2.45 -15.63
C ASN A 70 -9.64 3.86 -16.22
N GLY A 71 -8.59 4.46 -16.78
CA GLY A 71 -8.67 5.74 -17.49
C GLY A 71 -7.92 6.91 -16.87
N LEU A 72 -7.12 6.72 -15.81
CA LEU A 72 -6.23 7.79 -15.33
C LEU A 72 -5.07 7.97 -16.32
N GLN A 73 -5.30 8.83 -17.33
CA GLN A 73 -4.22 9.42 -18.11
C GLN A 73 -3.33 10.24 -17.14
N SER A 74 -2.02 10.20 -17.41
CA SER A 74 -0.97 10.92 -16.69
C SER A 74 -1.42 12.35 -16.28
N GLY A 75 -1.60 12.57 -14.98
CA GLY A 75 -1.91 13.91 -14.44
C GLY A 75 -2.79 13.92 -13.19
N GLU A 76 -3.83 13.10 -13.12
CA GLU A 76 -4.71 13.01 -11.95
C GLU A 76 -4.62 11.62 -11.32
N SER A 77 -3.52 11.33 -10.67
CA SER A 77 -3.36 10.08 -9.92
C SER A 77 -4.33 10.03 -8.75
N ALA A 78 -5.17 9.00 -8.70
CA ALA A 78 -6.08 8.81 -7.58
C ALA A 78 -5.30 8.77 -6.26
N ARG A 79 -5.63 9.68 -5.35
CA ARG A 79 -5.06 9.72 -4.01
C ARG A 79 -5.89 8.80 -3.13
N PHE A 80 -5.28 7.74 -2.64
CA PHE A 80 -5.92 6.86 -1.67
C PHE A 80 -5.74 7.43 -0.26
N SER A 81 -6.81 7.95 0.31
CA SER A 81 -6.86 8.42 1.69
C SER A 81 -8.25 8.22 2.28
N GLN A 82 -8.31 8.01 3.58
CA GLN A 82 -9.55 8.05 4.33
C GLN A 82 -9.71 9.41 5.03
N PRO A 83 -10.94 9.83 5.39
CA PRO A 83 -11.13 10.94 6.31
C PRO A 83 -10.32 10.68 7.58
N ASN A 84 -9.51 11.64 8.02
CA ASN A 84 -8.58 11.53 9.15
C ASN A 84 -7.47 10.49 8.98
N ALA A 85 -7.11 10.13 7.74
CA ALA A 85 -6.06 9.18 7.46
C ALA A 85 -4.72 9.69 7.98
N GLN A 86 -4.04 8.84 8.76
CA GLN A 86 -2.67 9.12 9.19
C GLN A 86 -1.65 8.90 8.06
N MET A 87 -2.02 8.14 7.04
CA MET A 87 -1.21 7.85 5.87
C MET A 87 -2.02 8.01 4.59
N THR A 88 -1.42 8.65 3.60
CA THR A 88 -1.97 8.79 2.25
C THR A 88 -0.98 8.23 1.25
N VAL A 89 -1.47 7.49 0.26
CA VAL A 89 -0.65 6.90 -0.79
C VAL A 89 -1.20 7.30 -2.16
N ARG A 90 -0.31 7.67 -3.07
CA ARG A 90 -0.63 8.01 -4.46
C ARG A 90 0.39 7.38 -5.39
N PRO A 91 -0.02 6.61 -6.41
CA PRO A 91 0.89 6.17 -7.46
C PRO A 91 1.50 7.38 -8.17
N LEU A 92 2.81 7.37 -8.36
CA LEU A 92 3.52 8.36 -9.20
C LEU A 92 3.63 7.88 -10.64
N LEU A 93 3.83 6.58 -10.81
CA LEU A 93 3.83 5.92 -12.12
C LEU A 93 2.86 4.74 -12.07
N PRO A 94 2.24 4.38 -13.22
CA PRO A 94 1.51 3.13 -13.34
C PRO A 94 2.44 1.95 -13.08
N TYR A 95 1.88 0.84 -12.57
CA TYR A 95 2.63 -0.40 -12.44
C TYR A 95 3.19 -0.84 -13.81
N ASP A 96 4.48 -1.07 -13.83
CA ASP A 96 5.19 -1.60 -15.00
C ASP A 96 5.37 -3.11 -14.86
N ALA A 97 4.72 -3.88 -15.74
CA ALA A 97 4.75 -5.34 -15.70
C ALA A 97 6.11 -5.92 -16.12
N GLN A 98 6.95 -5.18 -16.86
CA GLN A 98 8.28 -5.62 -17.27
C GLN A 98 9.28 -5.34 -16.14
N LEU A 99 9.28 -4.14 -15.60
CA LEU A 99 10.17 -3.70 -14.51
C LEU A 99 9.66 -4.16 -13.13
N ARG A 100 8.37 -4.50 -13.04
CA ARG A 100 7.73 -5.09 -11.87
C ARG A 100 7.90 -4.27 -10.60
N PHE A 101 7.57 -3.01 -10.68
CA PHE A 101 7.61 -2.12 -9.53
C PHE A 101 6.36 -1.22 -9.44
N ASP A 102 6.05 -0.81 -8.23
CA ASP A 102 5.21 0.34 -7.91
C ASP A 102 6.10 1.50 -7.47
N LEU A 103 5.82 2.71 -7.98
CA LEU A 103 6.41 3.95 -7.46
C LEU A 103 5.31 4.80 -6.85
N LEU A 104 5.39 5.00 -5.54
CA LEU A 104 4.36 5.63 -4.73
C LEU A 104 4.88 6.90 -4.06
N ALA A 105 4.07 7.96 -4.07
CA ALA A 105 4.22 9.07 -3.14
C ALA A 105 3.42 8.76 -1.87
N VAL A 106 4.09 8.86 -0.73
CA VAL A 106 3.51 8.59 0.59
C VAL A 106 3.61 9.85 1.44
N GLU A 107 2.52 10.17 2.12
CA GLU A 107 2.47 11.23 3.11
C GLU A 107 1.98 10.66 4.44
N LEU A 108 2.74 10.90 5.51
CA LEU A 108 2.34 10.62 6.89
C LEU A 108 2.02 11.92 7.62
N ALA A 109 0.88 11.95 8.27
CA ALA A 109 0.48 13.06 9.13
C ALA A 109 1.48 13.28 10.29
N ALA A 110 1.43 14.45 10.90
CA ALA A 110 2.25 14.78 12.09
C ALA A 110 2.09 13.72 13.19
N GLY A 111 3.20 13.19 13.69
CA GLY A 111 3.23 12.18 14.75
C GLY A 111 2.67 10.81 14.38
N ALA A 112 2.26 10.58 13.15
CA ALA A 112 1.63 9.34 12.72
C ALA A 112 2.64 8.19 12.62
N GLN A 113 2.11 6.98 12.84
CA GLN A 113 2.80 5.72 12.60
C GLN A 113 1.91 4.81 11.75
N SER A 114 2.52 4.09 10.81
CA SER A 114 1.88 3.06 10.00
C SER A 114 2.69 1.78 10.06
N ASP A 115 2.03 0.69 10.42
CA ASP A 115 2.66 -0.63 10.49
C ASP A 115 2.25 -1.45 9.26
N SER A 116 3.26 -1.97 8.56
CA SER A 116 3.12 -2.85 7.41
C SER A 116 3.40 -4.29 7.78
N SER A 117 2.49 -5.19 7.39
CA SER A 117 2.78 -6.63 7.39
C SER A 117 3.83 -6.94 6.31
N PRO A 118 4.55 -8.08 6.43
CA PRO A 118 5.46 -8.52 5.38
C PRO A 118 4.79 -8.55 4.01
N HIS A 119 5.48 -8.03 3.01
CA HIS A 119 5.09 -8.19 1.61
C HIS A 119 5.39 -9.61 1.15
N GLU A 120 5.17 -9.90 -0.13
CA GLU A 120 5.52 -11.19 -0.70
C GLU A 120 7.02 -11.48 -0.55
N SER A 121 7.37 -12.75 -0.35
CA SER A 121 8.77 -13.19 -0.21
C SER A 121 9.63 -12.68 -1.35
N GLY A 122 10.74 -12.05 -1.02
CA GLY A 122 11.70 -11.47 -1.94
C GLY A 122 11.35 -10.06 -2.40
N CYS A 123 10.23 -9.47 -1.98
CA CYS A 123 9.97 -8.05 -2.24
C CYS A 123 11.07 -7.17 -1.64
N VAL A 124 11.53 -6.21 -2.43
CA VAL A 124 12.49 -5.19 -2.00
C VAL A 124 11.83 -3.83 -2.09
N GLU A 125 12.00 -3.02 -1.07
CA GLU A 125 11.51 -1.66 -1.04
C GLU A 125 12.67 -0.67 -0.90
N GLN A 126 12.54 0.46 -1.62
CA GLN A 126 13.42 1.60 -1.53
C GLN A 126 12.60 2.81 -1.12
N VAL A 127 13.00 3.47 -0.05
CA VAL A 127 12.37 4.72 0.40
C VAL A 127 13.33 5.88 0.17
N VAL A 128 12.79 7.02 -0.29
CA VAL A 128 13.52 8.27 -0.47
C VAL A 128 12.73 9.37 0.23
N VAL A 129 13.29 9.98 1.27
CA VAL A 129 12.63 11.07 2.00
C VAL A 129 12.71 12.35 1.18
N ILE A 130 11.55 12.95 0.92
CA ILE A 130 11.41 14.18 0.15
C ILE A 130 11.31 15.40 1.07
N GLU A 131 10.55 15.26 2.17
CA GLU A 131 10.31 16.34 3.12
C GLU A 131 10.09 15.76 4.51
N GLY A 132 10.69 16.36 5.53
CA GLY A 132 10.58 15.93 6.92
C GLY A 132 11.61 14.90 7.32
N GLU A 133 11.24 14.04 8.27
CA GLU A 133 12.10 13.00 8.85
C GLU A 133 11.30 11.71 8.99
N LEU A 134 11.85 10.62 8.49
CA LEU A 134 11.27 9.28 8.59
C LEU A 134 12.04 8.44 9.62
N LEU A 135 11.31 7.85 10.57
CA LEU A 135 11.79 6.70 11.32
C LEU A 135 11.26 5.42 10.69
N LEU A 136 12.16 4.61 10.15
CA LEU A 136 11.85 3.30 9.55
C LEU A 136 12.22 2.20 10.54
N GLY A 137 11.22 1.45 11.02
CA GLY A 137 11.36 0.35 11.98
C GLY A 137 11.36 -1.00 11.29
N MET A 138 12.35 -1.84 11.56
CA MET A 138 12.44 -3.22 11.07
C MET A 138 13.08 -4.10 12.14
N ARG A 139 12.49 -5.26 12.43
CA ARG A 139 13.05 -6.24 13.40
C ARG A 139 13.41 -5.62 14.74
N GLY A 140 12.62 -4.65 15.22
CA GLY A 140 12.84 -3.94 16.48
C GLY A 140 13.91 -2.83 16.43
N VAL A 141 14.53 -2.58 15.29
CA VAL A 141 15.52 -1.51 15.10
C VAL A 141 14.90 -0.37 14.29
N TRP A 142 15.07 0.86 14.77
CA TRP A 142 14.64 2.07 14.10
C TRP A 142 15.82 2.76 13.40
N ARG A 143 15.64 3.10 12.14
CA ARG A 143 16.57 3.93 11.37
C ARG A 143 15.93 5.27 11.07
N ARG A 144 16.69 6.33 11.31
CA ARG A 144 16.32 7.71 11.00
C ARG A 144 16.80 8.06 9.61
N LEU A 145 15.93 8.66 8.80
CA LEU A 145 16.26 9.19 7.47
C LEU A 145 15.74 10.62 7.39
N GLN A 146 16.60 11.53 6.95
CA GLN A 146 16.27 12.93 6.72
C GLN A 146 15.94 13.18 5.24
N ALA A 147 15.38 14.36 4.93
CA ALA A 147 15.13 14.76 3.55
C ALA A 147 16.39 14.62 2.68
N GLY A 148 16.26 14.00 1.51
CA GLY A 148 17.33 13.65 0.59
C GLY A 148 18.01 12.32 0.86
N GLU A 149 17.76 11.67 2.00
CA GLU A 149 18.31 10.35 2.29
C GLU A 149 17.40 9.23 1.77
N ALA A 150 18.04 8.10 1.47
CA ALA A 150 17.38 6.91 0.94
C ALA A 150 17.85 5.63 1.66
N LEU A 151 16.98 4.64 1.71
CA LEU A 151 17.29 3.30 2.22
C LEU A 151 16.60 2.23 1.39
N GLN A 152 17.34 1.17 1.07
CA GLN A 152 16.80 -0.06 0.51
C GLN A 152 16.74 -1.15 1.58
N PHE A 153 15.64 -1.91 1.62
CA PHE A 153 15.47 -3.00 2.57
C PHE A 153 14.62 -4.15 1.98
N ALA A 154 14.75 -5.32 2.59
CA ALA A 154 13.88 -6.45 2.30
C ALA A 154 12.50 -6.18 2.92
N ALA A 155 11.48 -6.02 2.09
CA ALA A 155 10.13 -5.68 2.53
C ALA A 155 9.27 -6.92 2.85
N ASP A 156 9.81 -8.11 2.69
CA ASP A 156 9.21 -9.39 3.11
C ASP A 156 9.29 -9.65 4.62
N VAL A 157 9.64 -8.62 5.39
CA VAL A 157 9.59 -8.60 6.86
C VAL A 157 8.63 -7.50 7.33
N ALA A 158 8.07 -7.67 8.54
CA ALA A 158 7.28 -6.61 9.16
C ALA A 158 8.12 -5.35 9.35
N HIS A 159 7.58 -4.21 8.95
CA HIS A 159 8.25 -2.91 9.03
C HIS A 159 7.25 -1.81 9.35
N SER A 160 7.75 -0.67 9.83
CA SER A 160 6.92 0.44 10.28
C SER A 160 7.51 1.76 9.83
N TYR A 161 6.63 2.69 9.46
CA TYR A 161 6.97 4.07 9.13
C TYR A 161 6.43 4.97 10.23
N ARG A 162 7.26 5.86 10.76
CA ARG A 162 6.85 6.81 11.77
C ARG A 162 7.35 8.21 11.43
N ASN A 163 6.44 9.17 11.53
CA ASN A 163 6.76 10.58 11.47
C ASN A 163 6.98 11.11 12.91
N PRO A 164 8.21 11.44 13.31
CA PRO A 164 8.47 11.95 14.66
C PRO A 164 8.16 13.44 14.82
N LEU A 165 7.86 14.16 13.73
CA LEU A 165 7.69 15.60 13.73
C LEU A 165 6.22 16.03 13.85
N ALA A 166 6.02 17.31 14.19
CA ALA A 166 4.71 17.94 14.23
C ALA A 166 4.23 18.48 12.87
N ALA A 167 5.00 18.27 11.80
CA ALA A 167 4.67 18.59 10.42
C ALA A 167 4.51 17.31 9.59
N PRO A 168 3.80 17.33 8.45
CA PRO A 168 3.71 16.16 7.56
C PRO A 168 5.08 15.70 7.07
N LEU A 169 5.24 14.39 6.95
CA LEU A 169 6.38 13.74 6.32
C LEU A 169 5.98 13.30 4.91
N ARG A 170 6.85 13.52 3.93
CA ARG A 170 6.67 13.02 2.55
C ARG A 170 7.87 12.19 2.12
N PHE A 171 7.60 11.02 1.58
CA PHE A 171 8.64 10.17 1.00
C PHE A 171 8.10 9.42 -0.24
N HIS A 172 9.01 8.99 -1.09
CA HIS A 172 8.68 8.06 -2.17
C HIS A 172 9.02 6.65 -1.71
N SER A 173 8.15 5.70 -2.06
CA SER A 173 8.37 4.27 -1.88
C SER A 173 8.37 3.61 -3.26
N LEU A 174 9.46 2.93 -3.60
CA LEU A 174 9.61 2.10 -4.77
C LEU A 174 9.64 0.65 -4.33
N ILE A 175 8.66 -0.14 -4.77
CA ILE A 175 8.48 -1.52 -4.36
C ILE A 175 8.68 -2.43 -5.56
N HIS A 176 9.69 -3.29 -5.48
CA HIS A 176 9.98 -4.29 -6.49
C HIS A 176 9.36 -5.63 -6.10
N TYR A 177 8.56 -6.18 -7.02
CA TYR A 177 7.96 -7.50 -6.92
C TYR A 177 8.78 -8.50 -7.71
N LEU A 178 9.47 -9.42 -7.03
CA LEU A 178 10.27 -10.43 -7.70
C LEU A 178 9.40 -11.46 -8.44
N LYS A 179 9.92 -12.03 -9.54
CA LYS A 179 9.31 -13.21 -10.13
C LYS A 179 9.44 -14.39 -9.17
N ARG A 180 8.35 -15.09 -8.90
CA ARG A 180 8.51 -16.49 -8.48
C ARG A 180 9.17 -17.26 -9.62
N PRO A 181 10.17 -18.09 -9.31
CA PRO A 181 10.77 -19.00 -10.29
C PRO A 181 9.71 -19.97 -10.83
#